data_156e5a22983d83b9202117e4c6522d3b
#
_entry.id   156e5a22983d83b9202117e4c6522d3b
#
_cell.length_a   1.000
_cell.length_b   1.000
_cell.length_c   1.000
_cell.angle_alpha   90.00
_cell.angle_beta   90.00
_cell.angle_gamma   90.00
#
_symmetry.space_group_name_H-M   'P 1'
#
loop_
_entity.id
_entity.type
_entity.pdbx_description
1 polymer ?
#
loop_
_entity_poly.entity_id
_entity_poly.type
_entity_poly.pdbx_seq_one_letter_code
_entity_poly.pdbx_strand_id
1 'polypeptide(L)'
;MYALNLFDLADNDLYHRYSRRSVGAVGKHGGRVVALGRLERTVKGDPAVDPRTAMVLVERPSPQAFDAFLEDPEHEDLHPLREDGTRNYLWWTYDRMEDLRRLFGGPEPGS
;
A
#
# COMPACT_ATOMS: atom_id res chain seq x y z
N MET A 1 -4.68 -10.36 2.71
CA MET A 1 -4.10 -9.74 1.48
C MET A 1 -3.32 -8.51 1.87
N TYR A 2 -2.32 -8.17 1.10
CA TYR A 2 -1.49 -7.00 1.37
C TYR A 2 -1.69 -5.94 0.28
N ALA A 3 -1.79 -4.68 0.68
CA ALA A 3 -1.78 -3.55 -0.23
C ALA A 3 -0.46 -2.79 -0.02
N LEU A 4 0.36 -2.75 -1.07
CA LEU A 4 1.64 -2.06 -1.06
C LEU A 4 1.51 -0.72 -1.77
N ASN A 5 1.85 0.34 -1.05
CA ASN A 5 1.83 1.70 -1.56
C ASN A 5 3.26 2.20 -1.67
N LEU A 6 3.65 2.62 -2.87
CA LEU A 6 4.96 3.22 -3.14
C LEU A 6 4.74 4.58 -3.80
N PHE A 7 5.36 5.62 -3.28
CA PHE A 7 5.12 6.98 -3.77
C PHE A 7 6.21 7.94 -3.34
N ASP A 8 6.17 9.15 -3.92
CA ASP A 8 6.93 10.29 -3.48
C ASP A 8 5.98 11.31 -2.87
N LEU A 9 6.40 11.98 -1.80
CA LEU A 9 5.61 13.06 -1.23
C LEU A 9 5.68 14.29 -2.13
N ALA A 10 4.51 14.89 -2.41
CA ALA A 10 4.45 16.18 -3.07
C ALA A 10 4.89 17.28 -2.08
N ASP A 11 5.36 18.40 -2.63
CA ASP A 11 5.81 19.54 -1.82
C ASP A 11 4.61 20.36 -1.33
N ASN A 12 3.79 19.75 -0.46
CA ASN A 12 2.64 20.37 0.19
C ASN A 12 2.26 19.58 1.45
N ASP A 13 1.22 20.02 2.18
CA ASP A 13 0.79 19.39 3.42
C ASP A 13 -0.38 18.39 3.25
N LEU A 14 -0.81 18.14 2.02
CA LEU A 14 -2.02 17.35 1.76
C LEU A 14 -1.89 15.91 2.21
N TYR A 15 -0.69 15.32 2.07
CA TYR A 15 -0.47 13.95 2.53
C TYR A 15 -0.55 13.84 4.05
N HIS A 16 -0.10 14.84 4.79
CA HIS A 16 -0.26 14.85 6.25
C HIS A 16 -1.72 14.86 6.65
N ARG A 17 -2.55 15.63 5.92
CA ARG A 17 -4.00 15.65 6.14
C ARG A 17 -4.63 14.32 5.80
N TYR A 18 -4.21 13.70 4.70
CA TYR A 18 -4.64 12.37 4.30
C TYR A 18 -4.27 11.33 5.37
N SER A 19 -3.00 11.31 5.81
CA SER A 19 -2.50 10.27 6.71
C SER A 19 -3.20 10.30 8.07
N ARG A 20 -3.54 11.47 8.58
CA ARG A 20 -4.27 11.58 9.85
C ARG A 20 -5.67 10.97 9.80
N ARG A 21 -6.32 11.04 8.65
CA ARG A 21 -7.67 10.52 8.46
C ARG A 21 -7.69 9.08 7.96
N SER A 22 -6.68 8.70 7.19
CA SER A 22 -6.65 7.38 6.53
C SER A 22 -6.53 6.22 7.52
N VAL A 23 -5.88 6.43 8.65
CA VAL A 23 -5.76 5.38 9.69
C VAL A 23 -7.13 4.92 10.16
N GLY A 24 -8.06 5.87 10.41
CA GLY A 24 -9.43 5.53 10.78
C GLY A 24 -10.20 4.84 9.65
N ALA A 25 -10.03 5.28 8.42
CA ALA A 25 -10.67 4.66 7.26
C ALA A 25 -10.16 3.24 7.02
N VAL A 26 -8.86 3.03 7.15
CA VAL A 26 -8.24 1.69 7.05
C VAL A 26 -8.81 0.78 8.12
N GLY A 27 -8.86 1.23 9.38
CA GLY A 27 -9.37 0.45 10.50
C GLY A 27 -10.84 0.11 10.40
N LYS A 28 -11.66 1.03 9.86
CA LYS A 28 -13.10 0.80 9.64
C LYS A 28 -13.36 -0.43 8.78
N HIS A 29 -12.51 -0.71 7.80
CA HIS A 29 -12.64 -1.85 6.90
C HIS A 29 -11.73 -3.01 7.28
N GLY A 30 -11.29 -3.09 8.53
CA GLY A 30 -10.51 -4.19 9.08
C GLY A 30 -9.06 -4.21 8.66
N GLY A 31 -8.57 -3.14 8.03
CA GLY A 31 -7.18 -3.03 7.62
C GLY A 31 -6.25 -2.64 8.76
N ARG A 32 -4.97 -2.90 8.57
CA ARG A 32 -3.93 -2.57 9.54
C ARG A 32 -2.65 -2.20 8.81
N VAL A 33 -2.07 -1.05 9.17
CA VAL A 33 -0.75 -0.68 8.67
C VAL A 33 0.29 -1.55 9.35
N VAL A 34 1.04 -2.34 8.57
CA VAL A 34 2.04 -3.27 9.11
C VAL A 34 3.46 -2.76 8.96
N ALA A 35 3.71 -1.86 8.01
CA ALA A 35 5.04 -1.27 7.83
C ALA A 35 4.96 0.09 7.18
N LEU A 36 5.84 0.98 7.61
CA LEU A 36 6.10 2.28 7.01
C LEU A 36 7.58 2.36 6.71
N GLY A 37 7.95 2.91 5.57
CA GLY A 37 9.35 3.00 5.21
C GLY A 37 9.69 4.24 4.41
N ARG A 38 10.96 4.62 4.49
CA ARG A 38 11.58 5.63 3.64
C ARG A 38 12.74 4.98 2.93
N LEU A 39 12.89 5.29 1.64
CA LEU A 39 14.00 4.75 0.85
C LEU A 39 15.33 5.03 1.55
N GLU A 40 16.08 3.98 1.83
CA GLU A 40 17.43 4.09 2.37
C GLU A 40 18.45 4.11 1.22
N ARG A 41 18.36 3.09 0.33
CA ARG A 41 19.20 3.03 -0.87
C ARG A 41 18.64 2.04 -1.88
N THR A 42 19.11 2.12 -3.12
CA THR A 42 18.83 1.11 -4.14
C THR A 42 19.98 0.10 -4.16
N VAL A 43 19.66 -1.15 -3.86
CA VAL A 43 20.62 -2.26 -3.95
C VAL A 43 20.71 -2.77 -5.38
N LYS A 44 19.55 -2.89 -6.04
CA LYS A 44 19.44 -3.31 -7.43
C LYS A 44 18.18 -2.69 -8.02
N GLY A 45 18.25 -2.16 -9.22
CA GLY A 45 17.11 -1.54 -9.88
C GLY A 45 17.30 -1.44 -11.37
N ASP A 46 16.27 -0.95 -12.04
CA ASP A 46 16.30 -0.60 -13.46
C ASP A 46 16.71 0.88 -13.56
N PRO A 47 17.79 1.20 -14.32
CA PRO A 47 18.21 2.61 -14.49
C PRO A 47 17.15 3.51 -15.12
N ALA A 48 16.18 2.94 -15.83
CA ALA A 48 15.07 3.69 -16.44
C ALA A 48 13.94 4.02 -15.46
N VAL A 49 13.99 3.51 -14.23
CA VAL A 49 12.92 3.67 -13.24
C VAL A 49 13.50 4.25 -11.95
N ASP A 50 13.02 5.44 -11.56
CA ASP A 50 13.39 6.02 -10.28
C ASP A 50 12.66 5.28 -9.15
N PRO A 51 13.37 4.91 -8.06
CA PRO A 51 12.73 4.31 -6.90
C PRO A 51 11.81 5.32 -6.21
N ARG A 52 10.72 4.84 -5.64
CA ARG A 52 9.84 5.67 -4.82
C ARG A 52 10.47 5.87 -3.44
N THR A 53 10.26 7.05 -2.86
CA THR A 53 10.92 7.44 -1.61
C THR A 53 10.16 6.99 -0.36
N ALA A 54 8.85 6.72 -0.49
CA ALA A 54 8.01 6.31 0.64
C ALA A 54 7.32 4.98 0.35
N MET A 55 7.14 4.19 1.40
CA MET A 55 6.46 2.91 1.35
C MET A 55 5.48 2.79 2.51
N VAL A 56 4.26 2.34 2.21
CA VAL A 56 3.26 1.97 3.21
C VAL A 56 2.72 0.59 2.86
N LEU A 57 2.85 -0.36 3.77
CA LEU A 57 2.30 -1.70 3.61
C LEU A 57 1.11 -1.88 4.54
N VAL A 58 -0.04 -2.21 3.99
CA VAL A 58 -1.29 -2.40 4.73
C VAL A 58 -1.75 -3.84 4.56
N GLU A 59 -2.07 -4.49 5.69
CA GLU A 59 -2.75 -5.78 5.66
C GLU A 59 -4.26 -5.56 5.61
N ARG A 60 -4.94 -6.26 4.71
CA ARG A 60 -6.39 -6.21 4.54
C ARG A 60 -6.98 -7.59 4.78
N PRO A 61 -8.21 -7.69 5.35
CA PRO A 61 -8.84 -8.99 5.59
C PRO A 61 -9.13 -9.76 4.29
N SER A 62 -9.52 -9.04 3.23
CA SER A 62 -9.90 -9.65 1.96
C SER A 62 -9.91 -8.62 0.84
N PRO A 63 -9.88 -9.06 -0.45
CA PRO A 63 -10.09 -8.15 -1.57
C PRO A 63 -11.43 -7.41 -1.49
N GLN A 64 -12.48 -8.07 -1.00
CA GLN A 64 -13.81 -7.47 -0.85
C GLN A 64 -13.81 -6.34 0.18
N ALA A 65 -13.09 -6.50 1.29
CA ALA A 65 -12.95 -5.45 2.29
C ALA A 65 -12.17 -4.25 1.73
N PHE A 66 -11.17 -4.50 0.89
CA PHE A 66 -10.42 -3.45 0.23
C PHE A 66 -11.29 -2.68 -0.77
N ASP A 67 -12.10 -3.39 -1.57
CA ASP A 67 -13.04 -2.75 -2.50
C ASP A 67 -14.05 -1.88 -1.74
N ALA A 68 -14.56 -2.37 -0.62
CA ALA A 68 -15.46 -1.59 0.23
C ALA A 68 -14.79 -0.31 0.78
N PHE A 69 -13.50 -0.38 1.12
CA PHE A 69 -12.73 0.78 1.53
C PHE A 69 -12.62 1.80 0.39
N LEU A 70 -12.30 1.35 -0.82
CA LEU A 70 -12.15 2.22 -1.98
C LEU A 70 -13.47 2.92 -2.36
N GLU A 71 -14.60 2.27 -2.14
CA GLU A 71 -15.92 2.74 -2.53
C GLU A 71 -16.67 3.45 -1.39
N ASP A 72 -16.09 3.54 -0.20
CA ASP A 72 -16.76 4.10 0.97
C ASP A 72 -17.02 5.60 0.79
N PRO A 73 -18.30 6.03 0.71
CA PRO A 73 -18.61 7.46 0.49
C PRO A 73 -18.21 8.36 1.65
N GLU A 74 -18.06 7.84 2.87
CA GLU A 74 -17.59 8.62 4.02
C GLU A 74 -16.13 9.07 3.88
N HIS A 75 -15.36 8.38 3.03
CA HIS A 75 -13.95 8.64 2.82
C HIS A 75 -13.62 9.05 1.39
N GLU A 76 -14.63 9.45 0.63
CA GLU A 76 -14.47 9.87 -0.77
C GLU A 76 -13.49 11.03 -0.91
N ASP A 77 -13.50 11.98 0.04
CA ASP A 77 -12.60 13.14 0.04
C ASP A 77 -11.13 12.80 0.36
N LEU A 78 -10.83 11.57 0.81
CA LEU A 78 -9.47 11.12 1.01
C LEU A 78 -8.73 10.88 -0.32
N HIS A 79 -9.44 10.48 -1.37
CA HIS A 79 -8.81 10.17 -2.65
C HIS A 79 -8.06 11.37 -3.24
N PRO A 80 -8.67 12.56 -3.37
CA PRO A 80 -7.93 13.72 -3.87
C PRO A 80 -6.80 14.17 -2.95
N LEU A 81 -6.93 14.04 -1.62
CA LEU A 81 -5.84 14.35 -0.70
C LEU A 81 -4.62 13.45 -0.94
N ARG A 82 -4.85 12.15 -1.15
CA ARG A 82 -3.78 11.22 -1.47
C ARG A 82 -3.16 11.55 -2.82
N GLU A 83 -3.97 11.74 -3.85
CA GLU A 83 -3.51 11.99 -5.22
C GLU A 83 -2.72 13.29 -5.33
N ASP A 84 -3.21 14.36 -4.71
CA ASP A 84 -2.58 15.67 -4.76
C ASP A 84 -1.41 15.79 -3.77
N GLY A 85 -1.39 14.95 -2.73
CA GLY A 85 -0.33 14.91 -1.72
C GLY A 85 0.86 14.02 -2.09
N THR A 86 0.79 13.30 -3.20
CA THR A 86 1.81 12.35 -3.64
C THR A 86 2.14 12.53 -5.11
N ARG A 87 3.28 11.95 -5.52
CA ARG A 87 3.68 11.83 -6.93
C ARG A 87 4.14 10.41 -7.21
N ASN A 88 4.02 9.98 -8.46
CA ASN A 88 4.53 8.68 -8.92
C ASN A 88 3.95 7.52 -8.09
N TYR A 89 2.68 7.62 -7.73
CA TYR A 89 2.04 6.66 -6.83
C TYR A 89 1.83 5.32 -7.51
N LEU A 90 2.30 4.25 -6.85
CA LEU A 90 2.06 2.87 -7.25
C LEU A 90 1.34 2.17 -6.12
N TRP A 91 0.26 1.47 -6.44
CA TRP A 91 -0.56 0.80 -5.47
C TRP A 91 -0.89 -0.60 -5.98
N TRP A 92 -0.24 -1.61 -5.38
CA TRP A 92 -0.38 -3.00 -5.78
C TRP A 92 -0.94 -3.83 -4.64
N THR A 93 -1.74 -4.83 -4.97
CA THR A 93 -2.24 -5.79 -4.00
C THR A 93 -1.61 -7.15 -4.22
N TYR A 94 -1.35 -7.85 -3.12
CA TYR A 94 -0.69 -9.15 -3.13
C TYR A 94 -1.49 -10.12 -2.26
N ASP A 95 -1.67 -11.34 -2.75
CA ASP A 95 -2.20 -12.40 -1.92
C ASP A 95 -1.17 -12.82 -0.88
N ARG A 96 -1.67 -13.22 0.27
CA ARG A 96 -0.81 -13.75 1.31
C ARG A 96 -0.25 -15.11 0.89
N MET A 97 1.06 -15.28 1.02
CA MET A 97 1.73 -16.53 0.77
C MET A 97 2.19 -17.11 2.12
N GLU A 98 1.67 -18.28 2.47
CA GLU A 98 1.96 -18.89 3.77
C GLU A 98 3.18 -19.78 3.73
N ASP A 99 3.63 -20.19 2.53
CA ASP A 99 4.72 -21.14 2.36
C ASP A 99 5.67 -20.66 1.28
N LEU A 100 6.92 -20.41 1.68
CA LEU A 100 8.00 -20.00 0.77
C LEU A 100 8.34 -21.03 -0.30
N ARG A 101 7.96 -22.29 -0.12
CA ARG A 101 8.17 -23.34 -1.13
C ARG A 101 7.52 -23.00 -2.46
N ARG A 102 6.40 -22.28 -2.45
CA ARG A 102 5.75 -21.82 -3.69
C ARG A 102 6.63 -20.88 -4.50
N LEU A 103 7.40 -20.02 -3.82
CA LEU A 103 8.34 -19.10 -4.48
C LEU A 103 9.52 -19.85 -5.12
N PHE A 104 9.96 -20.92 -4.48
CA PHE A 104 11.16 -21.64 -4.89
C PHE A 104 10.86 -22.89 -5.72
N GLY A 105 9.60 -23.07 -6.17
CA GLY A 105 9.24 -24.20 -7.02
C GLY A 105 9.15 -25.53 -6.32
N GLY A 106 9.09 -25.57 -4.98
CA GLY A 106 8.86 -26.79 -4.23
C GLY A 106 7.43 -27.30 -4.36
N PRO A 107 7.15 -28.52 -3.86
CA PRO A 107 5.80 -29.06 -3.93
C PRO A 107 4.82 -28.20 -3.14
N GLU A 108 3.61 -28.07 -3.67
CA GLU A 108 2.57 -27.31 -2.98
C GLU A 108 2.09 -28.04 -1.72
N PRO A 109 1.67 -27.28 -0.67
CA PRO A 109 1.09 -27.89 0.51
C PRO A 109 -0.12 -28.76 0.13
N GLY A 110 -0.17 -29.97 0.64
CA GLY A 110 -1.27 -30.91 0.38
C GLY A 110 -1.20 -31.69 -0.91
N SER A 111 -0.13 -31.56 -1.69
CA SER A 111 0.10 -32.36 -2.91
C SER A 111 0.98 -33.57 -2.65
#